data_4f1aa333bc8efed617c5b59724799427
#
_entry.id   4f1aa333bc8efed617c5b59724799427
#
_cell.length_a   1.000
_cell.length_b   1.000
_cell.length_c   1.000
_cell.angle_alpha   90.00
_cell.angle_beta   90.00
_cell.angle_gamma   90.00
#
_symmetry.space_group_name_H-M   'P 1'
#
loop_
_entity.id
_entity.type
_entity.pdbx_description
1 polymer ?
#
loop_
_entity_poly.entity_id
_entity_poly.type
_entity_poly.pdbx_seq_one_letter_code
_entity_poly.pdbx_strand_id
1 'polypeptide(L)'
;TLVSMSDEEFPREYCGWWRIIESSLWGSADIDIAGPALISMTGYDDRLRMFVLLAYLKCNPTKAGVSFTWQGAWEYDPVSGTGSVRLRKDGCISGRIKIKNGEESTFVAKRTAEPDEPIPDPPSYRDKWRQRW
;
A
#
# COMPACT_ATOMS: atom_id res chain seq x y z
N THR A 1 16.43 6.42 24.07
CA THR A 1 15.28 5.50 24.13
C THR A 1 14.12 6.00 23.33
N LEU A 2 13.88 7.29 23.33
CA LEU A 2 12.80 7.83 22.53
C LEU A 2 13.05 7.66 21.06
N VAL A 3 14.29 7.76 20.68
CA VAL A 3 14.69 7.57 19.30
C VAL A 3 14.44 6.14 18.87
N SER A 4 14.75 5.19 19.73
CA SER A 4 14.55 3.80 19.35
C SER A 4 13.08 3.44 19.23
N MET A 5 12.21 4.20 19.84
CA MET A 5 10.79 3.95 19.68
C MET A 5 10.31 4.17 18.26
N SER A 6 10.84 5.19 17.58
CA SER A 6 10.49 5.38 16.19
C SER A 6 10.84 4.19 15.35
N ASP A 7 12.02 3.63 15.58
CA ASP A 7 12.44 2.47 14.83
C ASP A 7 11.63 1.25 15.18
N GLU A 8 11.20 1.18 16.43
CA GLU A 8 10.41 0.06 16.89
C GLU A 8 8.99 0.10 16.38
N GLU A 9 8.53 1.29 16.00
CA GLU A 9 7.16 1.44 15.56
C GLU A 9 6.88 0.70 14.27
N PHE A 10 7.90 0.44 13.48
CA PHE A 10 7.68 -0.25 12.22
C PHE A 10 8.44 -1.57 12.18
N PRO A 11 7.73 -2.70 12.21
CA PRO A 11 8.36 -4.02 12.28
C PRO A 11 9.25 -4.29 11.08
N ARG A 12 10.43 -4.80 11.33
CA ARG A 12 11.40 -5.09 10.29
C ARG A 12 10.89 -6.07 9.25
N GLU A 13 10.11 -7.05 9.69
CA GLU A 13 9.64 -8.09 8.79
C GLU A 13 8.67 -7.56 7.73
N TYR A 14 8.09 -6.38 7.97
CA TYR A 14 7.22 -5.74 7.00
C TYR A 14 7.91 -4.62 6.24
N CYS A 15 9.03 -4.14 6.73
CA CYS A 15 9.67 -2.95 6.17
C CYS A 15 10.25 -3.24 4.80
N GLY A 16 9.91 -2.40 3.83
CA GLY A 16 10.46 -2.50 2.49
C GLY A 16 9.42 -2.44 1.41
N TRP A 17 9.75 -3.03 0.28
CA TRP A 17 8.93 -3.02 -0.92
C TRP A 17 8.38 -4.39 -1.20
N TRP A 18 7.14 -4.43 -1.67
CA TRP A 18 6.42 -5.68 -1.92
C TRP A 18 5.76 -5.61 -3.29
N ARG A 19 5.94 -6.67 -4.05
CA ARG A 19 5.34 -6.82 -5.39
C ARG A 19 4.02 -7.54 -5.24
N ILE A 20 2.94 -6.89 -5.61
CA ILE A 20 1.61 -7.50 -5.54
C ILE A 20 1.47 -8.46 -6.71
N ILE A 21 1.18 -9.72 -6.42
CA ILE A 21 1.13 -10.78 -7.41
C ILE A 21 -0.25 -11.36 -7.62
N GLU A 22 -1.18 -11.11 -6.71
CA GLU A 22 -2.56 -11.59 -6.81
C GLU A 22 -3.52 -10.60 -6.20
N SER A 23 -4.73 -10.57 -6.72
CA SER A 23 -5.82 -9.77 -6.19
C SER A 23 -7.11 -10.52 -6.39
N SER A 24 -8.08 -10.35 -5.46
CA SER A 24 -9.37 -11.02 -5.60
C SER A 24 -10.28 -10.33 -6.60
N LEU A 25 -10.08 -9.04 -6.85
CA LEU A 25 -10.92 -8.29 -7.78
C LEU A 25 -10.39 -8.26 -9.20
N TRP A 26 -9.07 -8.26 -9.37
CA TRP A 26 -8.46 -8.05 -10.67
C TRP A 26 -7.51 -9.18 -11.00
N GLY A 27 -7.51 -9.60 -12.26
CA GLY A 27 -6.60 -10.63 -12.73
C GLY A 27 -5.15 -10.18 -12.65
N SER A 28 -4.23 -11.16 -12.68
CA SER A 28 -2.82 -10.87 -12.53
C SER A 28 -2.26 -9.98 -13.64
N ALA A 29 -2.85 -10.02 -14.83
CA ALA A 29 -2.43 -9.11 -15.91
C ALA A 29 -2.95 -7.70 -15.66
N ASP A 30 -4.14 -7.58 -15.08
CA ASP A 30 -4.79 -6.30 -14.91
C ASP A 30 -4.18 -5.49 -13.77
N ILE A 31 -3.70 -6.15 -12.72
CA ILE A 31 -3.13 -5.40 -11.59
C ILE A 31 -1.91 -4.59 -11.99
N ASP A 32 -1.26 -4.95 -13.09
CA ASP A 32 -0.07 -4.26 -13.57
C ASP A 32 -0.33 -3.30 -14.72
N ILE A 33 -1.59 -3.00 -15.01
CA ILE A 33 -1.92 -2.24 -16.22
C ILE A 33 -1.33 -0.83 -16.21
N ALA A 34 -1.19 -0.22 -15.04
CA ALA A 34 -0.61 1.11 -14.92
C ALA A 34 0.87 1.08 -14.56
N GLY A 35 1.46 -0.11 -14.53
CA GLY A 35 2.83 -0.35 -14.12
C GLY A 35 2.86 -1.45 -13.07
N PRO A 36 4.05 -1.89 -12.68
CA PRO A 36 4.14 -2.97 -11.70
C PRO A 36 3.36 -2.64 -10.42
N ALA A 37 2.53 -3.58 -9.99
CA ALA A 37 1.75 -3.40 -8.77
C ALA A 37 2.67 -3.54 -7.56
N LEU A 38 2.77 -2.51 -6.76
CA LEU A 38 3.74 -2.42 -5.67
C LEU A 38 3.09 -1.77 -4.46
N ILE A 39 3.56 -2.15 -3.29
CA ILE A 39 3.22 -1.46 -2.05
C ILE A 39 4.49 -1.32 -1.22
N SER A 40 4.73 -0.13 -0.68
CA SER A 40 5.85 0.09 0.21
C SER A 40 5.36 0.21 1.63
N MET A 41 6.17 -0.30 2.55
CA MET A 41 5.90 -0.23 3.97
C MET A 41 7.20 0.08 4.68
N THR A 42 7.51 1.36 4.77
CA THR A 42 8.74 1.83 5.41
C THR A 42 8.46 2.68 6.63
N GLY A 43 7.19 3.09 6.79
CA GLY A 43 6.81 4.05 7.82
C GLY A 43 7.00 5.48 7.39
N TYR A 44 7.43 5.71 6.16
CA TYR A 44 7.70 7.05 5.66
C TYR A 44 7.41 7.10 4.17
N ASP A 45 6.51 8.00 3.77
CA ASP A 45 6.17 8.21 2.36
C ASP A 45 5.79 6.91 1.65
N ASP A 46 4.91 6.16 2.29
CA ASP A 46 4.51 4.87 1.73
C ASP A 46 3.44 5.04 0.67
N ARG A 47 3.52 4.19 -0.34
CA ARG A 47 2.65 4.30 -1.51
C ARG A 47 2.23 2.94 -2.00
N LEU A 48 1.14 2.94 -2.77
CA LEU A 48 0.62 1.74 -3.40
C LEU A 48 0.23 2.05 -4.84
N ARG A 49 0.55 1.12 -5.73
CA ARG A 49 0.01 1.12 -7.09
C ARG A 49 -0.52 -0.26 -7.36
N MET A 50 -1.79 -0.33 -7.75
CA MET A 50 -2.41 -1.59 -8.12
C MET A 50 -3.57 -1.28 -9.06
N PHE A 51 -3.58 -1.92 -10.24
CA PHE A 51 -4.54 -1.64 -11.28
C PHE A 51 -4.44 -0.15 -11.66
N VAL A 52 -5.52 0.60 -11.59
CA VAL A 52 -5.49 2.04 -11.88
C VAL A 52 -5.42 2.89 -10.63
N LEU A 53 -5.25 2.27 -9.47
CA LEU A 53 -5.21 2.97 -8.20
C LEU A 53 -3.79 3.39 -7.87
N LEU A 54 -3.63 4.68 -7.53
CA LEU A 54 -2.40 5.23 -6.96
C LEU A 54 -2.77 5.85 -5.63
N ALA A 55 -2.04 5.53 -4.59
CA ALA A 55 -2.40 5.99 -3.26
C ALA A 55 -1.19 6.26 -2.39
N TYR A 56 -1.34 7.24 -1.49
CA TYR A 56 -0.46 7.45 -0.36
C TYR A 56 -0.97 6.64 0.81
N LEU A 57 -0.08 6.03 1.57
CA LEU A 57 -0.44 5.22 2.71
C LEU A 57 0.07 5.84 4.01
N LYS A 58 -0.70 5.65 5.08
CA LYS A 58 -0.25 5.86 6.44
C LYS A 58 -0.31 4.52 7.15
N CYS A 59 0.84 3.95 7.41
CA CYS A 59 0.95 2.61 7.97
C CYS A 59 1.09 2.66 9.47
N ASN A 60 0.45 1.71 10.14
CA ASN A 60 0.43 1.59 11.60
C ASN A 60 0.67 0.14 11.98
N PRO A 61 1.72 -0.15 12.74
CA PRO A 61 1.91 -1.52 13.22
C PRO A 61 0.80 -1.93 14.16
N THR A 62 0.42 -3.19 14.09
CA THR A 62 -0.55 -3.79 15.00
C THR A 62 -0.01 -5.12 15.48
N LYS A 63 -0.71 -5.75 16.41
CA LYS A 63 -0.30 -7.07 16.87
C LYS A 63 -0.38 -8.11 15.77
N ALA A 64 -1.30 -7.94 14.84
CA ALA A 64 -1.53 -8.93 13.79
C ALA A 64 -0.74 -8.63 12.52
N GLY A 65 -0.15 -7.44 12.41
CA GLY A 65 0.58 -7.06 11.21
C GLY A 65 0.67 -5.56 11.07
N VAL A 66 0.30 -5.04 9.92
CA VAL A 66 0.30 -3.60 9.68
C VAL A 66 -1.07 -3.21 9.14
N SER A 67 -1.69 -2.21 9.76
CA SER A 67 -2.89 -1.60 9.19
C SER A 67 -2.51 -0.29 8.53
N PHE A 68 -3.32 0.17 7.61
CA PHE A 68 -3.05 1.46 6.99
C PHE A 68 -4.34 2.14 6.57
N THR A 69 -4.28 3.45 6.51
CA THR A 69 -5.27 4.27 5.83
C THR A 69 -4.61 4.80 4.57
N TRP A 70 -5.42 5.12 3.59
CA TRP A 70 -4.86 5.57 2.33
C TRP A 70 -5.76 6.59 1.65
N GLN A 71 -5.13 7.45 0.87
CA GLN A 71 -5.81 8.42 0.01
C GLN A 71 -5.12 8.40 -1.33
N GLY A 72 -5.91 8.45 -2.39
CA GLY A 72 -5.34 8.40 -3.72
C GLY A 72 -6.35 8.69 -4.79
N ALA A 73 -6.07 8.19 -5.98
CA ALA A 73 -6.92 8.40 -7.13
C ALA A 73 -7.13 7.07 -7.86
N TRP A 74 -8.37 6.83 -8.22
CA TRP A 74 -8.76 5.75 -9.12
C TRP A 74 -8.86 6.40 -10.48
N GLU A 75 -7.80 6.28 -11.28
CA GLU A 75 -7.54 7.11 -12.43
C GLU A 75 -7.51 8.58 -12.00
N TYR A 76 -8.55 9.35 -12.24
CA TYR A 76 -8.59 10.76 -11.85
C TYR A 76 -9.57 11.05 -10.72
N ASP A 77 -10.31 10.04 -10.27
CA ASP A 77 -11.32 10.23 -9.23
C ASP A 77 -10.68 10.06 -7.85
N PRO A 78 -10.90 11.02 -6.93
CA PRO A 78 -10.36 10.90 -5.59
C PRO A 78 -11.05 9.78 -4.83
N VAL A 79 -10.25 8.91 -4.23
CA VAL A 79 -10.73 7.79 -3.42
C VAL A 79 -9.88 7.68 -2.17
N SER A 80 -10.44 7.02 -1.17
CA SER A 80 -9.73 6.78 0.08
C SER A 80 -10.21 5.48 0.69
N GLY A 81 -9.53 5.01 1.71
CA GLY A 81 -9.96 3.80 2.37
C GLY A 81 -9.00 3.33 3.43
N THR A 82 -9.11 2.06 3.72
CA THR A 82 -8.30 1.39 4.74
C THR A 82 -7.73 0.12 4.16
N GLY A 83 -6.81 -0.48 4.91
CA GLY A 83 -6.27 -1.77 4.52
C GLY A 83 -5.43 -2.36 5.63
N SER A 84 -4.97 -3.57 5.40
CA SER A 84 -4.10 -4.25 6.35
C SER A 84 -3.32 -5.33 5.65
N VAL A 85 -2.19 -5.70 6.23
CA VAL A 85 -1.38 -6.80 5.72
C VAL A 85 -0.94 -7.66 6.89
N ARG A 86 -0.66 -8.91 6.57
CA ARG A 86 -0.22 -9.89 7.53
C ARG A 86 0.83 -10.79 6.87
N LEU A 87 1.91 -11.06 7.60
CA LEU A 87 2.97 -11.91 7.08
C LEU A 87 2.52 -13.37 7.05
N ARG A 88 2.82 -14.05 5.96
CA ARG A 88 2.51 -15.46 5.77
C ARG A 88 3.74 -16.31 6.10
N LYS A 89 3.50 -17.60 6.28
CA LYS A 89 4.58 -18.55 6.57
C LYS A 89 5.57 -18.67 5.41
N ASP A 90 5.11 -18.41 4.18
CA ASP A 90 5.96 -18.52 3.00
C ASP A 90 6.77 -17.25 2.73
N GLY A 91 6.70 -16.26 3.60
CA GLY A 91 7.45 -15.02 3.45
C GLY A 91 6.73 -13.96 2.65
N CYS A 92 5.60 -14.29 2.04
CA CYS A 92 4.75 -13.30 1.39
C CYS A 92 3.88 -12.60 2.42
N ILE A 93 3.26 -11.51 2.03
CA ILE A 93 2.21 -10.89 2.83
C ILE A 93 0.88 -11.11 2.14
N SER A 94 -0.15 -11.33 2.94
CA SER A 94 -1.52 -11.28 2.44
C SER A 94 -2.14 -10.02 2.98
N GLY A 95 -2.89 -9.33 2.13
CA GLY A 95 -3.45 -8.06 2.50
C GLY A 95 -4.86 -7.90 2.05
N ARG A 96 -5.44 -6.81 2.51
CA ARG A 96 -6.80 -6.43 2.18
C ARG A 96 -6.82 -4.92 2.01
N ILE A 97 -7.49 -4.46 0.97
CA ILE A 97 -7.67 -3.04 0.75
C ILE A 97 -9.16 -2.79 0.57
N LYS A 98 -9.67 -1.79 1.24
CA LYS A 98 -11.08 -1.44 1.18
C LYS A 98 -11.22 0.00 0.76
N ILE A 99 -12.05 0.22 -0.26
CA ILE A 99 -12.38 1.55 -0.75
C ILE A 99 -13.57 2.05 0.05
N LYS A 100 -13.48 3.25 0.59
CA LYS A 100 -14.55 3.85 1.39
C LYS A 100 -15.82 3.91 0.56
N ASN A 101 -16.89 3.32 1.06
CA ASN A 101 -18.18 3.23 0.38
C ASN A 101 -18.09 2.46 -0.94
N GLY A 102 -17.11 1.59 -1.06
CA GLY A 102 -16.89 0.83 -2.28
C GLY A 102 -16.48 -0.60 -1.99
N GLU A 103 -15.78 -1.17 -2.93
CA GLU A 103 -15.43 -2.58 -2.89
C GLU A 103 -14.20 -2.84 -2.02
N GLU A 104 -13.99 -4.11 -1.76
CA GLU A 104 -12.86 -4.60 -0.99
C GLU A 104 -12.15 -5.65 -1.82
N SER A 105 -10.82 -5.64 -1.81
CA SER A 105 -10.02 -6.65 -2.49
C SER A 105 -9.00 -7.21 -1.54
N THR A 106 -8.78 -8.52 -1.63
CA THR A 106 -7.61 -9.12 -0.99
C THR A 106 -6.47 -9.13 -2.00
N PHE A 107 -5.25 -9.20 -1.50
CA PHE A 107 -4.09 -9.31 -2.37
C PHE A 107 -2.99 -10.12 -1.68
N VAL A 108 -2.07 -10.62 -2.50
CA VAL A 108 -0.87 -11.28 -2.02
C VAL A 108 0.31 -10.57 -2.64
N ALA A 109 1.34 -10.32 -1.85
CA ALA A 109 2.54 -9.66 -2.34
C ALA A 109 3.78 -10.36 -1.80
N LYS A 110 4.85 -10.32 -2.59
CA LYS A 110 6.12 -10.89 -2.19
C LYS A 110 7.17 -9.80 -2.15
N ARG A 111 8.17 -9.99 -1.32
CA ARG A 111 9.23 -9.00 -1.14
C ARG A 111 9.97 -8.77 -2.44
N THR A 112 10.29 -7.51 -2.70
CA THR A 112 11.01 -7.11 -3.89
C THR A 112 11.95 -5.96 -3.54
N ALA A 113 12.83 -5.62 -4.47
CA ALA A 113 13.69 -4.47 -4.30
C ALA A 113 12.91 -3.19 -4.57
N GLU A 114 13.41 -2.09 -4.05
CA GLU A 114 12.85 -0.78 -4.37
C GLU A 114 12.96 -0.54 -5.86
N PRO A 115 11.88 -0.08 -6.50
CA PRO A 115 11.91 0.15 -7.95
C PRO A 115 12.80 1.33 -8.30
N ASP A 116 13.35 1.31 -9.52
CA ASP A 116 14.17 2.41 -10.01
C ASP A 116 13.34 3.68 -10.15
N GLU A 117 12.08 3.54 -10.55
CA GLU A 117 11.18 4.67 -10.69
C GLU A 117 10.19 4.66 -9.56
N PRO A 118 10.02 5.78 -8.86
CA PRO A 118 9.05 5.81 -7.76
C PRO A 118 7.62 5.68 -8.27
N ILE A 119 6.74 5.23 -7.40
CA ILE A 119 5.30 5.26 -7.68
C ILE A 119 4.90 6.73 -7.76
N PRO A 120 4.27 7.15 -8.86
CA PRO A 120 3.95 8.57 -9.02
C PRO A 120 2.88 9.04 -8.04
N ASP A 121 2.79 10.35 -7.86
CA ASP A 121 1.71 10.95 -7.09
C ASP A 121 0.38 10.72 -7.80
N PRO A 122 -0.72 10.61 -7.05
CA PRO A 122 -2.04 10.61 -7.66
C PRO A 122 -2.25 11.88 -8.48
N PRO A 123 -2.64 11.76 -9.76
CA PRO A 123 -2.41 12.84 -10.72
C PRO A 123 -3.17 14.12 -10.53
N SER A 124 -4.35 14.17 -9.97
CA SER A 124 -5.14 15.39 -10.06
C SER A 124 -5.45 16.05 -8.74
N TYR A 125 -5.09 15.45 -7.65
CA TYR A 125 -5.63 15.87 -6.36
C TYR A 125 -4.61 15.97 -5.26
N ARG A 126 -3.32 15.96 -5.58
CA ARG A 126 -2.29 15.86 -4.55
C ARG A 126 -2.33 17.00 -3.54
N ASP A 127 -2.67 18.20 -3.99
CA ASP A 127 -2.74 19.34 -3.06
C ASP A 127 -3.89 19.19 -2.09
N LYS A 128 -5.01 18.68 -2.57
CA LYS A 128 -6.15 18.38 -1.71
C LYS A 128 -5.82 17.26 -0.73
N TRP A 129 -5.09 16.25 -1.19
CA TRP A 129 -4.70 15.14 -0.35
C TRP A 129 -3.86 15.61 0.82
N ARG A 130 -2.90 16.48 0.56
CA ARG A 130 -2.03 16.99 1.60
C ARG A 130 -2.81 17.71 2.69
N GLN A 131 -3.83 18.44 2.30
CA GLN A 131 -4.63 19.16 3.26
C GLN A 131 -5.45 18.25 4.14
N ARG A 132 -5.80 17.07 3.65
CA ARG A 132 -6.63 16.14 4.39
C ARG A 132 -5.85 15.28 5.36
N TRP A 133 -4.60 15.07 5.08
CA TRP A 133 -3.78 14.31 6.00
C TRP A 133 -3.44 15.14 7.20
#